data_459ffb42828109ad6ed0fe3731abcc28
#
_entry.id   459ffb42828109ad6ed0fe3731abcc28
#
_cell.length_a   1.000
_cell.length_b   1.000
_cell.length_c   1.000
_cell.angle_alpha   90.00
_cell.angle_beta   90.00
_cell.angle_gamma   90.00
#
_symmetry.space_group_name_H-M   'P 1'
#
loop_
_entity.id
_entity.type
_entity.pdbx_description
1 polymer ?
#
loop_
_entity_poly.entity_id
_entity_poly.type
_entity_poly.pdbx_seq_one_letter_code
_entity_poly.pdbx_strand_id
1 'polypeptide(L)' 'MSSATQPIGVIAKLLDLSERRVQQLSREGVIPKAERGQYDLIGSVRGYVRYLRDQAVK' A
#
# COMPACT_ATOMS: atom_id res chain seq x y z
N MET A 1 17.40 10.63 2.49
CA MET A 1 17.28 9.23 2.80
C MET A 1 16.26 8.55 1.90
N SER A 2 16.65 7.49 1.26
CA SER A 2 15.73 6.82 0.35
C SER A 2 14.79 5.94 1.14
N SER A 3 13.53 5.99 0.80
CA SER A 3 12.57 5.08 1.39
C SER A 3 12.70 3.73 0.69
N ALA A 4 12.40 2.67 1.40
CA ALA A 4 12.39 1.35 0.82
C ALA A 4 11.21 1.23 -0.14
N THR A 5 11.49 0.88 -1.38
CA THR A 5 10.42 0.64 -2.35
C THR A 5 10.43 -0.82 -2.72
N GLN A 6 9.27 -1.36 -3.01
CA GLN A 6 9.11 -2.77 -3.32
C GLN A 6 8.12 -2.94 -4.46
N PRO A 7 8.26 -4.00 -5.24
CA PRO A 7 7.27 -4.30 -6.28
C PRO A 7 5.93 -4.68 -5.66
N ILE A 8 4.90 -4.57 -6.47
CA ILE A 8 3.53 -4.80 -6.00
C ILE A 8 3.35 -6.18 -5.35
N GLY A 9 4.03 -7.20 -5.85
CA GLY A 9 3.89 -8.53 -5.29
C GLY A 9 4.33 -8.61 -3.83
N VAL A 10 5.38 -7.86 -3.48
CA VAL A 10 5.86 -7.81 -2.10
C VAL A 10 4.86 -7.10 -1.21
N ILE A 11 4.32 -5.97 -1.69
CA ILE A 11 3.33 -5.22 -0.93
C ILE A 11 2.08 -6.07 -0.71
N ALA A 12 1.64 -6.77 -1.73
CA ALA A 12 0.45 -7.62 -1.62
C ALA A 12 0.65 -8.70 -0.57
N LYS A 13 1.81 -9.34 -0.57
CA LYS A 13 2.12 -10.37 0.43
C LYS A 13 2.17 -9.79 1.83
N LEU A 14 2.80 -8.64 1.95
CA LEU A 14 2.96 -7.99 3.25
C LEU A 14 1.61 -7.65 3.87
N LEU A 15 0.69 -7.17 3.07
CA LEU A 15 -0.63 -6.74 3.53
C LEU A 15 -1.68 -7.84 3.44
N ASP A 16 -1.29 -9.02 2.93
CA ASP A 16 -2.21 -10.14 2.75
C ASP A 16 -3.36 -9.77 1.82
N LEU A 17 -2.99 -9.15 0.70
CA LEU A 17 -3.95 -8.72 -0.32
C LEU A 17 -3.55 -9.29 -1.66
N SER A 18 -4.48 -9.26 -2.61
CA SER A 18 -4.15 -9.56 -3.99
C SER A 18 -3.49 -8.33 -4.62
N GLU A 19 -2.72 -8.56 -5.69
CA GLU A 19 -2.10 -7.46 -6.41
C GLU A 19 -3.16 -6.51 -6.96
N ARG A 20 -4.27 -7.06 -7.40
CA ARG A 20 -5.37 -6.24 -7.90
C ARG A 20 -5.90 -5.30 -6.83
N ARG A 21 -6.04 -5.81 -5.61
CA ARG A 21 -6.51 -4.99 -4.50
C ARG A 21 -5.53 -3.88 -4.17
N VAL A 22 -4.22 -4.21 -4.22
CA VAL A 22 -3.19 -3.20 -3.99
C VAL A 22 -3.29 -2.11 -5.04
N GLN A 23 -3.48 -2.46 -6.30
CA GLN A 23 -3.63 -1.48 -7.36
C GLN A 23 -4.84 -0.58 -7.12
N GLN A 24 -5.93 -1.17 -6.70
CA GLN A 24 -7.14 -0.42 -6.42
C GLN A 24 -6.93 0.58 -5.29
N LEU A 25 -6.30 0.11 -4.20
CA LEU A 25 -6.02 0.98 -3.06
C LEU A 25 -5.05 2.09 -3.42
N SER A 26 -4.12 1.81 -4.32
CA SER A 26 -3.19 2.83 -4.80
C SER A 26 -3.93 3.91 -5.57
N ARG A 27 -4.91 3.54 -6.38
CA ARG A 27 -5.71 4.51 -7.11
C ARG A 27 -6.53 5.38 -6.18
N GLU A 28 -6.95 4.81 -5.06
CA GLU A 28 -7.75 5.54 -4.09
C GLU A 28 -6.90 6.42 -3.18
N GLY A 29 -5.58 6.34 -3.32
CA GLY A 29 -4.68 7.14 -2.51
C GLY A 29 -4.34 6.53 -1.16
N VAL A 30 -4.76 5.30 -0.91
CA VAL A 30 -4.48 4.61 0.34
C VAL A 30 -3.04 4.13 0.38
N ILE A 31 -2.56 3.58 -0.72
CA ILE A 31 -1.20 3.05 -0.82
C ILE A 31 -0.41 3.94 -1.77
N PRO A 32 0.62 4.65 -1.27
CA PRO A 32 1.40 5.55 -2.13
C PRO A 32 2.29 4.77 -3.09
N LYS A 33 2.28 5.21 -4.34
CA LYS A 33 3.12 4.65 -5.38
C LYS A 33 4.36 5.52 -5.52
N ALA A 34 5.52 4.91 -5.41
CA ALA A 34 6.77 5.66 -5.47
C ALA A 34 7.25 5.85 -6.91
N GLU A 35 7.31 4.76 -7.67
CA GLU A 35 7.75 4.78 -9.05
C GLU A 35 6.95 3.76 -9.82
N ARG A 36 7.19 3.71 -11.13
CA ARG A 36 6.49 2.75 -11.97
C ARG A 36 6.75 1.32 -11.44
N GLY A 37 5.69 0.64 -11.07
CA GLY A 37 5.77 -0.72 -10.57
C GLY A 37 6.36 -0.86 -9.19
N GLN A 38 6.68 0.25 -8.52
CA GLN A 38 7.28 0.24 -7.18
C GLN A 38 6.40 1.04 -6.24
N TYR A 39 6.32 0.57 -5.01
CA TYR A 39 5.49 1.20 -3.99
C TYR A 39 6.35 1.47 -2.75
N ASP A 40 6.07 2.56 -2.07
CA ASP A 40 6.77 2.90 -0.83
C ASP A 40 6.34 1.92 0.27
N LEU A 41 7.28 1.13 0.76
CA LEU A 41 6.98 0.09 1.73
C LEU A 41 6.36 0.64 3.01
N ILE A 42 7.02 1.63 3.59
CA ILE A 42 6.55 2.20 4.86
C ILE A 42 5.24 2.94 4.66
N GLY A 43 5.15 3.72 3.60
CA GLY A 43 3.93 4.44 3.28
C GLY A 43 2.76 3.52 3.01
N SER A 44 3.02 2.38 2.38
CA SER A 44 1.97 1.40 2.11
C SER A 44 1.41 0.82 3.40
N VAL A 45 2.28 0.46 4.33
CA VAL A 45 1.83 -0.10 5.60
C VAL A 45 1.05 0.95 6.39
N ARG A 46 1.60 2.15 6.49
CA ARG A 46 0.94 3.22 7.23
C ARG A 46 -0.41 3.58 6.62
N GLY A 47 -0.45 3.70 5.31
CA GLY A 47 -1.68 4.04 4.62
C GLY A 47 -2.75 2.98 4.81
N TYR A 48 -2.35 1.73 4.72
CA TYR A 48 -3.30 0.65 4.87
C TYR A 48 -3.81 0.55 6.32
N VAL A 49 -2.93 0.72 7.29
CA VAL A 49 -3.33 0.71 8.70
C VAL A 49 -4.33 1.84 8.96
N ARG A 50 -4.05 3.03 8.45
CA ARG A 50 -4.97 4.15 8.60
C ARG A 50 -6.32 3.85 7.95
N TYR A 51 -6.28 3.27 6.78
CA TYR A 51 -7.50 2.90 6.05
C TYR A 51 -8.35 1.94 6.87
N LEU A 52 -7.73 0.92 7.45
CA LEU A 52 -8.45 -0.05 8.26
C LEU A 52 -9.03 0.58 9.52
N ARG A 53 -8.30 1.50 10.13
CA ARG A 53 -8.78 2.19 11.32
C ARG A 53 -10.01 3.04 10.98
N ASP A 54 -9.96 3.73 9.85
CA ASP A 54 -11.10 4.53 9.41
C ASP A 54 -12.32 3.65 9.15
N GLN A 55 -12.10 2.47 8.60
CA GLN A 55 -13.20 1.54 8.35
C GLN A 55 -13.79 1.04 9.66
N ALA A 56 -12.96 0.85 10.67
CA ALA A 56 -13.40 0.29 11.94
C ALA A 56 -14.16 1.28 12.80
N VAL A 57 -13.94 2.56 12.59
CA VAL A 57 -14.50 3.60 13.45
C VAL A 57 -15.95 3.91 13.14
N LYS A 58 -16.47 3.43 12.09
CA LYS A 58 -17.86 3.76 11.69
C LYS A 58 -18.93 3.44 12.72
#